data_7c4633ef6a625a2999fd77a88b5b0b72
#
_entry.id   7c4633ef6a625a2999fd77a88b5b0b72
#
_cell.length_a   1.000
_cell.length_b   1.000
_cell.length_c   1.000
_cell.angle_alpha   90.00
_cell.angle_beta   90.00
_cell.angle_gamma   90.00
#
_symmetry.space_group_name_H-M   'P 1'
#
loop_
_entity.id
_entity.type
_entity.pdbx_description
1 polymer ?
#
loop_
_entity_poly.entity_id
_entity_poly.type
_entity_poly.pdbx_seq_one_letter_code
_entity_poly.pdbx_strand_id
1 'polypeptide(L)'
;MLLSARRVGPTGMAFGLDMTDEMLALAEENKRKSGFANVHFLKGEIEHIPLPANSVDVIISNCVINLSGNKDQVLREAFRVLKPGGRLAVSDVVVRGDVPAAIRQNMELWIGCVAGALQDTEYLEKLQSGGFEAAGIEVTRVYSADDASEFLAGQGADMQRLARDVDGKFVSGFVRAQSRVAAAGRAASAASEAAAASAASASSMAAATDGAPPGGCGPRAAGADG
;
A
#
# COMPACT_ATOMS: atom_id res chain seq x y z
N MET A 1 -1.48 -0.32 -13.18
CA MET A 1 -2.18 -1.60 -13.43
C MET A 1 -1.30 -2.65 -14.10
N LEU A 2 -0.61 -2.38 -15.22
CA LEU A 2 0.21 -3.36 -15.94
C LEU A 2 1.34 -3.97 -15.07
N LEU A 3 1.99 -3.16 -14.21
CA LEU A 3 2.97 -3.67 -13.25
C LEU A 3 2.34 -4.61 -12.21
N SER A 4 1.10 -4.34 -11.79
CA SER A 4 0.36 -5.22 -10.89
C SER A 4 0.06 -6.56 -11.55
N ALA A 5 -0.41 -6.53 -12.81
CA ALA A 5 -0.65 -7.75 -13.60
C ALA A 5 0.59 -8.63 -13.73
N ARG A 6 1.75 -8.01 -13.99
CA ARG A 6 3.02 -8.74 -14.04
C ARG A 6 3.39 -9.35 -12.68
N ARG A 7 3.15 -8.63 -11.58
CA ARG A 7 3.50 -9.08 -10.23
C ARG A 7 2.63 -10.23 -9.73
N VAL A 8 1.32 -10.20 -10.04
CA VAL A 8 0.41 -11.28 -9.62
C VAL A 8 0.57 -12.55 -10.45
N GLY A 9 1.29 -12.45 -11.58
CA GLY A 9 1.59 -13.60 -12.45
C GLY A 9 0.38 -14.07 -13.27
N PRO A 10 0.54 -15.16 -14.04
CA PRO A 10 -0.47 -15.61 -15.00
C PRO A 10 -1.75 -16.16 -14.35
N THR A 11 -1.71 -16.55 -13.08
CA THR A 11 -2.87 -17.07 -12.34
C THR A 11 -3.59 -15.97 -11.53
N GLY A 12 -2.98 -14.80 -11.38
CA GLY A 12 -3.58 -13.65 -10.71
C GLY A 12 -4.26 -12.71 -11.70
N MET A 13 -5.20 -11.91 -11.19
CA MET A 13 -5.96 -10.93 -11.96
C MET A 13 -5.72 -9.52 -11.42
N ALA A 14 -5.61 -8.52 -12.29
CA ALA A 14 -5.52 -7.12 -11.93
C ALA A 14 -6.74 -6.36 -12.47
N PHE A 15 -7.46 -5.66 -11.58
CA PHE A 15 -8.58 -4.82 -11.92
C PHE A 15 -8.19 -3.35 -11.83
N GLY A 16 -8.47 -2.55 -12.85
CA GLY A 16 -8.34 -1.10 -12.85
C GLY A 16 -9.73 -0.47 -12.84
N LEU A 17 -9.99 0.43 -11.91
CA LEU A 17 -11.23 1.17 -11.81
C LEU A 17 -10.98 2.63 -12.18
N ASP A 18 -11.79 3.17 -13.07
CA ASP A 18 -11.83 4.59 -13.42
C ASP A 18 -13.26 5.00 -13.77
N MET A 19 -13.61 6.24 -13.53
CA MET A 19 -14.94 6.77 -13.85
C MET A 19 -15.02 7.42 -15.23
N THR A 20 -13.90 7.71 -15.88
CA THR A 20 -13.81 8.44 -17.13
C THR A 20 -13.59 7.52 -18.33
N ASP A 21 -14.34 7.74 -19.40
CA ASP A 21 -14.21 6.95 -20.63
C ASP A 21 -12.85 7.15 -21.31
N GLU A 22 -12.31 8.36 -21.25
CA GLU A 22 -11.01 8.70 -21.83
C GLU A 22 -9.86 7.92 -21.16
N MET A 23 -9.86 7.83 -19.83
CA MET A 23 -8.83 7.09 -19.10
C MET A 23 -8.96 5.58 -19.32
N LEU A 24 -10.19 5.07 -19.39
CA LEU A 24 -10.45 3.67 -19.70
C LEU A 24 -10.00 3.31 -21.12
N ALA A 25 -10.26 4.17 -22.12
CA ALA A 25 -9.81 3.98 -23.50
C ALA A 25 -8.26 3.94 -23.57
N LEU A 26 -7.58 4.86 -22.91
CA LEU A 26 -6.12 4.88 -22.81
C LEU A 26 -5.57 3.63 -22.11
N ALA A 27 -6.24 3.20 -21.04
CA ALA A 27 -5.86 2.02 -20.28
C ALA A 27 -5.99 0.73 -21.13
N GLU A 28 -7.07 0.58 -21.90
CA GLU A 28 -7.27 -0.56 -22.82
C GLU A 28 -6.25 -0.54 -23.98
N GLU A 29 -5.92 0.63 -24.50
CA GLU A 29 -4.84 0.76 -25.52
C GLU A 29 -3.50 0.30 -24.96
N ASN A 30 -3.15 0.74 -23.75
CA ASN A 30 -1.91 0.34 -23.07
C ASN A 30 -1.88 -1.17 -22.75
N LYS A 31 -3.01 -1.75 -22.34
CA LYS A 31 -3.17 -3.20 -22.14
C LYS A 31 -2.89 -3.95 -23.45
N ARG A 32 -3.49 -3.54 -24.56
CA ARG A 32 -3.28 -4.15 -25.87
C ARG A 32 -1.80 -4.10 -26.29
N LYS A 33 -1.13 -2.96 -26.06
CA LYS A 33 0.31 -2.80 -26.36
C LYS A 33 1.21 -3.69 -25.50
N SER A 34 0.80 -3.92 -24.24
CA SER A 34 1.59 -4.70 -23.28
C SER A 34 1.46 -6.20 -23.42
N GLY A 35 0.40 -6.69 -24.08
CA GLY A 35 0.12 -8.11 -24.23
C GLY A 35 -0.36 -8.83 -22.96
N PHE A 36 -0.62 -8.10 -21.84
CA PHE A 36 -1.15 -8.71 -20.63
C PHE A 36 -2.62 -9.10 -20.80
N ALA A 37 -2.94 -10.38 -20.66
CA ALA A 37 -4.31 -10.91 -20.71
C ALA A 37 -5.04 -10.80 -19.34
N ASN A 38 -4.31 -10.75 -18.25
CA ASN A 38 -4.81 -10.79 -16.87
C ASN A 38 -5.11 -9.39 -16.28
N VAL A 39 -5.51 -8.45 -17.13
CA VAL A 39 -5.92 -7.10 -16.72
C VAL A 39 -7.35 -6.86 -17.19
N HIS A 40 -8.20 -6.34 -16.31
CA HIS A 40 -9.55 -5.90 -16.62
C HIS A 40 -9.76 -4.47 -16.14
N PHE A 41 -10.31 -3.63 -17.01
CA PHE A 41 -10.71 -2.28 -16.63
C PHE A 41 -12.22 -2.22 -16.41
N LEU A 42 -12.61 -1.53 -15.35
CA LEU A 42 -13.99 -1.38 -14.90
C LEU A 42 -14.34 0.10 -14.89
N LYS A 43 -15.48 0.44 -15.45
CA LYS A 43 -16.04 1.79 -15.31
C LYS A 43 -16.84 1.87 -14.01
N GLY A 44 -16.52 2.86 -13.17
CA GLY A 44 -17.23 3.06 -11.92
C GLY A 44 -16.51 4.06 -11.02
N GLU A 45 -17.18 4.41 -9.93
CA GLU A 45 -16.68 5.31 -8.90
C GLU A 45 -16.10 4.50 -7.72
N ILE A 46 -15.13 5.10 -7.01
CA ILE A 46 -14.50 4.44 -5.86
C ILE A 46 -15.44 4.31 -4.66
N GLU A 47 -16.51 5.09 -4.61
CA GLU A 47 -17.60 5.01 -3.65
C GLU A 47 -18.55 3.82 -3.89
N HIS A 48 -18.50 3.21 -5.11
CA HIS A 48 -19.36 2.10 -5.53
C HIS A 48 -18.59 1.16 -6.45
N ILE A 49 -17.66 0.40 -5.88
CA ILE A 49 -16.77 -0.48 -6.65
C ILE A 49 -17.56 -1.65 -7.28
N PRO A 50 -17.57 -1.81 -8.62
CA PRO A 50 -18.37 -2.84 -9.32
C PRO A 50 -17.74 -4.23 -9.24
N LEU A 51 -17.36 -4.64 -8.03
CA LEU A 51 -16.83 -5.95 -7.71
C LEU A 51 -17.62 -6.58 -6.55
N PRO A 52 -17.72 -7.91 -6.50
CA PRO A 52 -18.32 -8.61 -5.36
C PRO A 52 -17.57 -8.34 -4.05
N ALA A 53 -18.25 -8.51 -2.92
CA ALA A 53 -17.60 -8.53 -1.62
C ALA A 53 -16.56 -9.66 -1.55
N ASN A 54 -15.46 -9.44 -0.81
CA ASN A 54 -14.40 -10.43 -0.57
C ASN A 54 -13.81 -11.01 -1.88
N SER A 55 -13.61 -10.18 -2.90
CA SER A 55 -13.15 -10.61 -4.23
C SER A 55 -11.68 -10.31 -4.50
N VAL A 56 -11.06 -9.35 -3.81
CA VAL A 56 -9.68 -8.94 -4.06
C VAL A 56 -8.78 -9.11 -2.84
N ASP A 57 -7.52 -9.41 -3.08
CA ASP A 57 -6.52 -9.62 -2.03
C ASP A 57 -5.80 -8.31 -1.65
N VAL A 58 -5.69 -7.39 -2.61
CA VAL A 58 -4.96 -6.12 -2.44
C VAL A 58 -5.67 -5.01 -3.19
N ILE A 59 -5.81 -3.85 -2.56
CA ILE A 59 -6.18 -2.59 -3.21
C ILE A 59 -4.97 -1.65 -3.17
N ILE A 60 -4.70 -1.01 -4.32
CA ILE A 60 -3.68 0.03 -4.45
C ILE A 60 -4.36 1.28 -5.00
N SER A 61 -4.14 2.42 -4.35
CA SER A 61 -4.63 3.72 -4.80
C SER A 61 -3.50 4.76 -4.76
N ASN A 62 -3.55 5.74 -5.66
CA ASN A 62 -2.59 6.84 -5.68
C ASN A 62 -3.33 8.14 -5.96
N CYS A 63 -3.38 9.05 -4.99
CA CYS A 63 -3.98 10.39 -5.03
C CYS A 63 -5.48 10.42 -5.43
N VAL A 64 -6.22 9.32 -5.32
CA VAL A 64 -7.63 9.26 -5.73
C VAL A 64 -8.57 9.44 -4.55
N ILE A 65 -8.24 8.88 -3.39
CA ILE A 65 -9.12 8.94 -2.19
C ILE A 65 -9.32 10.39 -1.74
N ASN A 66 -8.30 11.23 -1.85
CA ASN A 66 -8.41 12.65 -1.51
C ASN A 66 -9.42 13.41 -2.39
N LEU A 67 -9.64 12.97 -3.62
CA LEU A 67 -10.58 13.59 -4.55
C LEU A 67 -12.05 13.25 -4.23
N SER A 68 -12.32 12.17 -3.50
CA SER A 68 -13.67 11.81 -3.11
C SER A 68 -14.27 12.77 -2.09
N GLY A 69 -15.52 13.13 -2.30
CA GLY A 69 -16.34 13.89 -1.34
C GLY A 69 -16.81 13.05 -0.15
N ASN A 70 -16.79 11.71 -0.26
CA ASN A 70 -17.28 10.79 0.77
C ASN A 70 -16.27 9.68 1.06
N LYS A 71 -15.19 10.05 1.75
CA LYS A 71 -14.08 9.13 2.07
C LYS A 71 -14.51 7.95 2.96
N ASP A 72 -15.50 8.15 3.82
CA ASP A 72 -16.04 7.06 4.63
C ASP A 72 -16.69 5.98 3.77
N GLN A 73 -17.39 6.38 2.70
CA GLN A 73 -17.96 5.43 1.73
C GLN A 73 -16.87 4.71 0.93
N VAL A 74 -15.84 5.45 0.50
CA VAL A 74 -14.68 4.85 -0.20
C VAL A 74 -14.03 3.76 0.66
N LEU A 75 -13.77 4.04 1.92
CA LEU A 75 -13.13 3.07 2.82
C LEU A 75 -14.05 1.88 3.14
N ARG A 76 -15.38 2.10 3.26
CA ARG A 76 -16.35 0.99 3.38
C ARG A 76 -16.36 0.10 2.15
N GLU A 77 -16.34 0.67 0.95
CA GLU A 77 -16.30 -0.09 -0.31
C GLU A 77 -14.98 -0.84 -0.47
N ALA A 78 -13.86 -0.19 -0.17
CA ALA A 78 -12.56 -0.86 -0.15
C ALA A 78 -12.55 -2.05 0.82
N PHE A 79 -13.11 -1.88 2.01
CA PHE A 79 -13.25 -2.97 2.98
C PHE A 79 -14.18 -4.08 2.48
N ARG A 80 -15.29 -3.72 1.86
CA ARG A 80 -16.29 -4.68 1.33
C ARG A 80 -15.68 -5.61 0.28
N VAL A 81 -14.92 -5.05 -0.67
CA VAL A 81 -14.36 -5.84 -1.78
C VAL A 81 -13.09 -6.61 -1.39
N LEU A 82 -12.37 -6.17 -0.35
CA LEU A 82 -11.22 -6.90 0.17
C LEU A 82 -11.65 -8.20 0.84
N LYS A 83 -10.92 -9.27 0.55
CA LYS A 83 -11.01 -10.52 1.31
C LYS A 83 -10.61 -10.29 2.76
N PRO A 84 -11.09 -11.13 3.71
CA PRO A 84 -10.57 -11.12 5.08
C PRO A 84 -9.04 -11.27 5.10
N GLY A 85 -8.35 -10.36 5.79
CA GLY A 85 -6.89 -10.28 5.77
C GLY A 85 -6.28 -9.62 4.52
N GLY A 86 -7.10 -9.13 3.59
CA GLY A 86 -6.67 -8.38 2.42
C GLY A 86 -6.03 -7.03 2.78
N ARG A 87 -5.22 -6.49 1.92
CA ARG A 87 -4.38 -5.32 2.18
C ARG A 87 -4.82 -4.10 1.39
N LEU A 88 -4.87 -2.96 2.05
CA LEU A 88 -5.02 -1.65 1.46
C LEU A 88 -3.67 -0.93 1.48
N ALA A 89 -3.26 -0.35 0.34
CA ALA A 89 -2.05 0.45 0.18
C ALA A 89 -2.38 1.70 -0.61
N VAL A 90 -2.24 2.87 0.00
CA VAL A 90 -2.58 4.15 -0.59
C VAL A 90 -1.38 5.09 -0.51
N SER A 91 -1.06 5.75 -1.62
CA SER A 91 -0.14 6.88 -1.64
C SER A 91 -0.96 8.15 -1.82
N ASP A 92 -1.02 8.98 -0.81
CA ASP A 92 -1.84 10.19 -0.80
C ASP A 92 -1.14 11.34 -0.08
N VAL A 93 -1.61 12.57 -0.32
CA VAL A 93 -1.20 13.71 0.51
C VAL A 93 -1.95 13.63 1.84
N VAL A 94 -1.20 13.78 2.93
CA VAL A 94 -1.72 13.73 4.31
C VAL A 94 -1.27 15.01 5.03
N VAL A 95 -2.10 15.51 5.92
CA VAL A 95 -1.82 16.68 6.74
C VAL A 95 -1.37 16.21 8.12
N ARG A 96 -0.26 16.76 8.60
CA ARG A 96 0.26 16.50 9.96
C ARG A 96 -0.14 17.63 10.90
N GLY A 97 -0.86 17.28 11.93
CA GLY A 97 -1.34 18.26 12.92
C GLY A 97 -2.39 19.23 12.34
N ASP A 98 -2.68 20.29 13.08
CA ASP A 98 -3.70 21.24 12.69
C ASP A 98 -3.23 22.21 11.61
N VAL A 99 -4.04 22.31 10.55
CA VAL A 99 -3.90 23.29 9.48
C VAL A 99 -5.24 24.02 9.32
N PRO A 100 -5.28 25.37 9.47
CA PRO A 100 -6.50 26.14 9.30
C PRO A 100 -7.15 25.90 7.92
N ALA A 101 -8.51 25.86 7.89
CA ALA A 101 -9.26 25.58 6.68
C ALA A 101 -8.95 26.55 5.52
N ALA A 102 -8.74 27.84 5.83
CA ALA A 102 -8.35 28.84 4.86
C ALA A 102 -7.01 28.51 4.14
N ILE A 103 -6.10 27.86 4.86
CA ILE A 103 -4.80 27.42 4.29
C ILE A 103 -5.02 26.21 3.39
N ARG A 104 -5.84 25.25 3.81
CA ARG A 104 -6.15 24.07 2.98
C ARG A 104 -6.71 24.48 1.62
N GLN A 105 -7.66 25.40 1.58
CA GLN A 105 -8.26 25.89 0.34
C GLN A 105 -7.25 26.59 -0.59
N ASN A 106 -6.32 27.35 -0.04
CA ASN A 106 -5.29 28.03 -0.84
C ASN A 106 -4.20 27.07 -1.34
N MET A 107 -3.90 26.01 -0.58
CA MET A 107 -2.94 24.98 -0.97
C MET A 107 -3.49 24.03 -2.06
N GLU A 108 -4.82 24.00 -2.26
CA GLU A 108 -5.47 23.31 -3.38
C GLU A 108 -4.91 23.70 -4.74
N LEU A 109 -4.68 24.99 -4.91
CA LEU A 109 -4.16 25.56 -6.15
C LEU A 109 -2.73 25.10 -6.45
N TRP A 110 -1.98 24.72 -5.42
CA TRP A 110 -0.59 24.29 -5.57
C TRP A 110 -0.44 22.77 -5.73
N ILE A 111 -1.12 21.99 -4.92
CA ILE A 111 -1.06 20.52 -4.98
C ILE A 111 -2.50 20.02 -5.11
N GLY A 112 -3.00 19.81 -6.31
CA GLY A 112 -4.40 19.51 -6.61
C GLY A 112 -5.10 18.44 -5.73
N CYS A 113 -4.33 17.62 -4.98
CA CYS A 113 -4.86 16.62 -4.05
C CYS A 113 -4.95 17.11 -2.59
N VAL A 114 -4.56 18.36 -2.28
CA VAL A 114 -4.48 18.86 -0.89
C VAL A 114 -5.85 19.21 -0.31
N ALA A 115 -6.77 19.66 -1.14
CA ALA A 115 -8.11 20.06 -0.69
C ALA A 115 -8.80 19.02 0.15
N GLY A 116 -8.75 17.81 -0.32
CA GLY A 116 -9.36 16.68 0.35
C GLY A 116 -8.40 15.92 1.27
N ALA A 117 -7.17 16.40 1.48
CA ALA A 117 -6.21 15.70 2.32
C ALA A 117 -6.71 15.60 3.76
N LEU A 118 -6.75 14.38 4.27
CA LEU A 118 -7.11 14.11 5.66
C LEU A 118 -5.91 14.40 6.57
N GLN A 119 -6.21 14.81 7.79
CA GLN A 119 -5.23 14.81 8.86
C GLN A 119 -4.83 13.37 9.19
N ASP A 120 -3.59 13.14 9.56
CA ASP A 120 -3.04 11.80 9.83
C ASP A 120 -3.85 11.01 10.85
N THR A 121 -4.26 11.66 11.95
CA THR A 121 -5.12 11.05 12.98
C THR A 121 -6.51 10.73 12.44
N GLU A 122 -7.15 11.65 11.72
CA GLU A 122 -8.45 11.45 11.08
C GLU A 122 -8.43 10.29 10.08
N TYR A 123 -7.35 10.18 9.29
CA TYR A 123 -7.21 9.08 8.32
C TYR A 123 -7.19 7.72 9.03
N LEU A 124 -6.40 7.60 10.11
CA LEU A 124 -6.31 6.37 10.89
C LEU A 124 -7.65 6.02 11.57
N GLU A 125 -8.36 7.01 12.12
CA GLU A 125 -9.68 6.82 12.73
C GLU A 125 -10.72 6.33 11.70
N LYS A 126 -10.73 6.93 10.49
CA LYS A 126 -11.61 6.49 9.40
C LYS A 126 -11.31 5.07 8.92
N LEU A 127 -10.04 4.69 8.81
CA LEU A 127 -9.65 3.31 8.50
C LEU A 127 -10.16 2.35 9.56
N GLN A 128 -9.93 2.66 10.84
CA GLN A 128 -10.38 1.82 11.94
C GLN A 128 -11.91 1.68 11.98
N SER A 129 -12.63 2.80 11.79
CA SER A 129 -14.10 2.82 11.71
C SER A 129 -14.62 2.05 10.50
N GLY A 130 -13.89 2.03 9.39
CA GLY A 130 -14.18 1.26 8.17
C GLY A 130 -13.94 -0.24 8.31
N GLY A 131 -13.39 -0.71 9.46
CA GLY A 131 -13.15 -2.14 9.72
C GLY A 131 -11.72 -2.60 9.49
N PHE A 132 -10.81 -1.68 9.16
CA PHE A 132 -9.40 -2.00 8.98
C PHE A 132 -8.66 -2.13 10.32
N GLU A 133 -7.63 -2.93 10.33
CA GLU A 133 -6.69 -3.10 11.44
C GLU A 133 -5.24 -2.93 10.93
N ALA A 134 -4.28 -2.85 11.85
CA ALA A 134 -2.87 -2.62 11.55
C ALA A 134 -2.64 -1.39 10.63
N ALA A 135 -3.48 -0.35 10.80
CA ALA A 135 -3.36 0.88 10.03
C ALA A 135 -2.12 1.68 10.44
N GLY A 136 -1.41 2.22 9.45
CA GLY A 136 -0.25 3.07 9.66
C GLY A 136 0.04 3.95 8.46
N ILE A 137 0.68 5.10 8.73
CA ILE A 137 1.10 6.06 7.72
C ILE A 137 2.62 6.22 7.79
N GLU A 138 3.29 5.94 6.69
CA GLU A 138 4.72 6.16 6.51
C GLU A 138 4.92 7.41 5.64
N VAL A 139 5.65 8.41 6.15
CA VAL A 139 5.97 9.61 5.39
C VAL A 139 7.04 9.28 4.36
N THR A 140 6.73 9.51 3.09
CA THR A 140 7.64 9.28 1.97
C THR A 140 8.26 10.57 1.42
N ARG A 141 7.57 11.71 1.59
CA ARG A 141 8.06 13.04 1.23
C ARG A 141 7.41 14.08 2.15
N VAL A 142 8.17 15.08 2.55
CA VAL A 142 7.67 16.29 3.22
C VAL A 142 7.67 17.41 2.19
N TYR A 143 6.57 18.16 2.10
CA TYR A 143 6.47 19.34 1.26
C TYR A 143 6.86 20.56 2.10
N SER A 144 7.86 21.29 1.64
CA SER A 144 8.35 22.49 2.30
C SER A 144 7.78 23.78 1.65
N ALA A 145 7.87 24.89 2.36
CA ALA A 145 7.55 26.21 1.81
C ALA A 145 8.46 26.54 0.60
N ASP A 146 9.69 26.03 0.58
CA ASP A 146 10.62 26.21 -0.55
C ASP A 146 10.16 25.47 -1.80
N ASP A 147 9.56 24.26 -1.66
CA ASP A 147 8.94 23.55 -2.81
C ASP A 147 7.81 24.37 -3.45
N ALA A 148 7.17 25.26 -2.67
CA ALA A 148 6.09 26.14 -3.12
C ALA A 148 6.60 27.51 -3.62
N SER A 149 7.87 27.81 -3.47
CA SER A 149 8.42 29.16 -3.65
C SER A 149 8.15 29.76 -5.04
N GLU A 150 8.29 28.98 -6.10
CA GLU A 150 8.00 29.43 -7.47
C GLU A 150 6.50 29.74 -7.67
N PHE A 151 5.63 28.92 -7.14
CA PHE A 151 4.19 29.12 -7.19
C PHE A 151 3.76 30.34 -6.35
N LEU A 152 4.38 30.51 -5.18
CA LEU A 152 4.07 31.58 -4.23
C LEU A 152 4.69 32.93 -4.62
N ALA A 153 5.67 32.97 -5.49
CA ALA A 153 6.34 34.21 -5.94
C ALA A 153 5.37 35.24 -6.56
N GLY A 154 4.24 34.77 -7.13
CA GLY A 154 3.19 35.62 -7.70
C GLY A 154 2.01 35.94 -6.75
N GLN A 155 2.00 35.40 -5.53
CA GLN A 155 0.82 35.38 -4.64
C GLN A 155 0.97 36.35 -3.49
N GLY A 156 1.41 37.43 -3.40
CA GLY A 156 1.44 38.42 -2.32
C GLY A 156 2.08 37.96 -0.99
N ALA A 157 2.44 38.89 -0.15
CA ALA A 157 3.20 38.66 1.08
C ALA A 157 2.43 37.79 2.13
N ASP A 158 1.10 37.87 2.13
CA ASP A 158 0.27 37.12 3.08
C ASP A 158 0.29 35.62 2.78
N MET A 159 0.30 35.22 1.51
CA MET A 159 0.42 33.81 1.11
C MET A 159 1.79 33.24 1.42
N GLN A 160 2.86 34.02 1.26
CA GLN A 160 4.21 33.60 1.63
C GLN A 160 4.39 33.42 3.13
N ARG A 161 3.68 34.23 3.95
CA ARG A 161 3.65 34.04 5.41
C ARG A 161 2.89 32.78 5.76
N LEU A 162 1.73 32.60 5.16
CA LEU A 162 0.85 31.45 5.37
C LEU A 162 1.55 30.12 5.02
N ALA A 163 2.31 30.09 3.93
CA ALA A 163 3.08 28.91 3.54
C ALA A 163 4.16 28.54 4.57
N ARG A 164 4.80 29.54 5.19
CA ARG A 164 5.76 29.29 6.28
C ARG A 164 5.10 28.73 7.54
N ASP A 165 3.88 29.14 7.83
CA ASP A 165 3.12 28.65 9.01
C ASP A 165 2.72 27.19 8.90
N VAL A 166 2.71 26.64 7.66
CA VAL A 166 2.39 25.24 7.38
C VAL A 166 3.57 24.44 6.80
N ASP A 167 4.76 24.99 6.89
CA ASP A 167 5.98 24.32 6.44
C ASP A 167 6.11 22.94 7.08
N GLY A 168 6.33 21.92 6.25
CA GLY A 168 6.46 20.53 6.70
C GLY A 168 5.17 19.87 7.20
N LYS A 169 4.01 20.55 7.18
CA LYS A 169 2.73 19.95 7.61
C LYS A 169 2.05 19.12 6.51
N PHE A 170 2.36 19.36 5.25
CA PHE A 170 1.87 18.52 4.15
C PHE A 170 2.92 17.49 3.79
N VAL A 171 2.49 16.24 3.73
CA VAL A 171 3.39 15.12 3.44
C VAL A 171 2.78 14.18 2.40
N SER A 172 3.61 13.55 1.59
CA SER A 172 3.20 12.36 0.87
C SER A 172 3.27 11.19 1.86
N GLY A 173 2.13 10.59 2.14
CA GLY A 173 1.98 9.47 3.06
C GLY A 173 1.73 8.17 2.31
N PHE A 174 2.47 7.13 2.68
CA PHE A 174 2.13 5.77 2.28
C PHE A 174 1.28 5.14 3.39
N VAL A 175 -0.02 5.10 3.16
CA VAL A 175 -1.02 4.57 4.09
C VAL A 175 -1.18 3.08 3.84
N ARG A 176 -1.05 2.29 4.88
CA ARG A 176 -1.24 0.83 4.85
C ARG A 176 -2.25 0.41 5.89
N ALA A 177 -3.10 -0.53 5.52
CA ALA A 177 -4.05 -1.14 6.44
C ALA A 177 -4.40 -2.55 5.98
N GLN A 178 -4.96 -3.35 6.87
CA GLN A 178 -5.40 -4.71 6.60
C GLN A 178 -6.88 -4.87 6.94
N SER A 179 -7.64 -5.52 6.09
CA SER A 179 -9.03 -5.85 6.42
C SER A 179 -9.07 -6.88 7.54
N ARG A 180 -9.97 -6.67 8.51
CA ARG A 180 -10.08 -7.54 9.69
C ARG A 180 -10.33 -8.99 9.29
N VAL A 181 -9.57 -9.91 9.88
CA VAL A 181 -9.85 -11.35 9.77
C VAL A 181 -10.94 -11.71 10.77
N ALA A 182 -12.01 -12.38 10.34
CA ALA A 182 -13.03 -12.86 11.25
C ALA A 182 -12.40 -13.76 12.34
N ALA A 183 -12.93 -13.70 13.56
CA ALA A 183 -12.35 -14.39 14.74
C ALA A 183 -12.07 -15.88 14.50
N ALA A 184 -12.92 -16.57 13.73
CA ALA A 184 -12.72 -17.96 13.33
C ALA A 184 -11.52 -18.14 12.36
N GLY A 185 -11.27 -17.16 11.48
CA GLY A 185 -10.13 -17.18 10.56
C GLY A 185 -8.79 -16.85 11.23
N ARG A 186 -8.79 -16.06 12.31
CA ARG A 186 -7.57 -15.80 13.12
C ARG A 186 -7.02 -17.05 13.78
N ALA A 187 -7.89 -17.90 14.29
CA ALA A 187 -7.48 -19.17 14.89
C ALA A 187 -6.85 -20.12 13.85
N ALA A 188 -7.41 -20.17 12.64
CA ALA A 188 -6.88 -20.98 11.55
C ALA A 188 -5.54 -20.43 11.00
N SER A 189 -5.39 -19.11 10.87
CA SER A 189 -4.14 -18.47 10.44
C SER A 189 -3.03 -18.67 11.48
N ALA A 190 -3.31 -18.43 12.76
CA ALA A 190 -2.35 -18.65 13.83
C ALA A 190 -1.93 -20.13 13.95
N ALA A 191 -2.86 -21.06 13.74
CA ALA A 191 -2.54 -22.50 13.73
C ALA A 191 -1.66 -22.88 12.52
N SER A 192 -1.89 -22.29 11.35
CA SER A 192 -1.06 -22.48 10.15
C SER A 192 0.35 -21.91 10.31
N GLU A 193 0.47 -20.70 10.88
CA GLU A 193 1.78 -20.09 11.17
C GLU A 193 2.56 -20.87 12.24
N ALA A 194 1.88 -21.33 13.29
CA ALA A 194 2.48 -22.19 14.31
C ALA A 194 2.94 -23.54 13.75
N ALA A 195 2.16 -24.15 12.85
CA ALA A 195 2.53 -25.37 12.17
C ALA A 195 3.73 -25.18 11.23
N ALA A 196 3.79 -24.06 10.50
CA ALA A 196 4.93 -23.72 9.65
C ALA A 196 6.20 -23.46 10.47
N ALA A 197 6.10 -22.75 11.60
CA ALA A 197 7.22 -22.51 12.51
C ALA A 197 7.73 -23.82 13.14
N SER A 198 6.82 -24.72 13.52
CA SER A 198 7.16 -26.05 14.06
C SER A 198 7.87 -26.93 13.03
N ALA A 199 7.41 -26.91 11.76
CA ALA A 199 8.06 -27.65 10.67
C ALA A 199 9.45 -27.11 10.35
N ALA A 200 9.64 -25.79 10.40
CA ALA A 200 10.93 -25.16 10.19
C ALA A 200 11.93 -25.53 11.32
N SER A 201 11.49 -25.59 12.59
CA SER A 201 12.33 -25.98 13.72
C SER A 201 12.69 -27.46 13.68
N ALA A 202 11.75 -28.34 13.27
CA ALA A 202 12.02 -29.77 13.10
C ALA A 202 13.03 -30.06 12.00
N SER A 203 12.98 -29.30 10.89
CA SER A 203 13.96 -29.41 9.79
C SER A 203 15.37 -28.95 10.22
N SER A 204 15.45 -27.92 11.09
CA SER A 204 16.74 -27.46 11.65
C SER A 204 17.35 -28.45 12.62
N MET A 205 16.56 -29.20 13.40
CA MET A 205 17.05 -30.21 14.32
C MET A 205 17.50 -31.48 13.59
N ALA A 206 16.87 -31.87 12.48
CA ALA A 206 17.27 -33.02 11.66
C ALA A 206 18.62 -32.80 10.95
N ALA A 207 18.95 -31.56 10.61
CA ALA A 207 20.23 -31.21 9.98
C ALA A 207 21.42 -31.19 10.97
N ALA A 208 21.19 -31.21 12.29
CA ALA A 208 22.24 -31.15 13.31
C ALA A 208 22.73 -32.53 13.81
N THR A 209 22.14 -33.64 13.36
CA THR A 209 22.49 -34.99 13.84
C THR A 209 23.36 -35.83 12.90
N ASP A 210 23.74 -35.33 11.73
CA ASP A 210 24.52 -36.05 10.72
C ASP A 210 25.97 -35.48 10.59
N GLY A 211 26.70 -35.45 11.66
CA GLY A 211 28.07 -34.92 11.67
C GLY A 211 28.97 -35.55 12.72
N ALA A 212 29.13 -36.91 12.73
CA ALA A 212 30.22 -37.54 13.45
C ALA A 212 31.27 -38.08 12.46
N PRO A 213 32.54 -37.70 12.58
CA PRO A 213 33.62 -38.25 11.74
C PRO A 213 34.05 -39.62 12.21
N PRO A 214 34.29 -40.60 11.32
CA PRO A 214 34.96 -41.84 11.73
C PRO A 214 36.46 -41.59 11.89
N GLY A 215 36.94 -41.75 13.12
CA GLY A 215 38.35 -41.92 13.39
C GLY A 215 38.87 -43.25 12.82
N GLY A 216 39.90 -43.19 12.03
CA GLY A 216 40.61 -44.36 11.52
C GLY A 216 42.13 -44.13 11.65
N CYS A 217 42.73 -44.68 12.71
CA CYS A 217 44.16 -44.93 12.82
C CYS A 217 44.56 -46.08 11.89
N GLY A 218 45.63 -45.93 11.14
CA GLY A 218 46.29 -47.03 10.43
C GLY A 218 47.69 -46.66 9.96
N PRO A 219 48.64 -47.60 9.93
CA PRO A 219 50.05 -47.30 10.28
C PRO A 219 50.94 -47.01 9.06
N ARG A 220 52.13 -46.52 9.42
CA ARG A 220 53.33 -46.32 8.58
C ARG A 220 53.72 -47.55 7.79
N ALA A 221 54.18 -47.36 6.58
CA ALA A 221 55.20 -48.20 5.95
C ALA A 221 56.19 -47.32 5.17
N ALA A 222 57.44 -47.55 5.45
CA ALA A 222 58.65 -46.96 4.88
C ALA A 222 59.10 -47.75 3.59
N GLY A 223 59.92 -47.11 2.81
CA GLY A 223 60.75 -47.76 1.74
C GLY A 223 60.64 -46.86 0.48
N ALA A 224 61.62 -46.15 0.08
CA ALA A 224 62.98 -46.40 -0.37
C ALA A 224 63.03 -46.41 -1.91
N ASP A 225 63.91 -45.56 -2.42
CA ASP A 225 64.71 -45.65 -3.61
C ASP A 225 64.11 -45.54 -5.04
N GLY A 226 64.77 -44.59 -5.77
CA GLY A 226 64.75 -44.48 -7.20
C GLY A 226 64.87 -43.05 -7.71
#